data_6c7d6656f7b00671494c3ad9f580d7c0
#
_entry.id   6c7d6656f7b00671494c3ad9f580d7c0
#
_cell.length_a   1.000
_cell.length_b   1.000
_cell.length_c   1.000
_cell.angle_alpha   90.00
_cell.angle_beta   90.00
_cell.angle_gamma   90.00
#
_symmetry.space_group_name_H-M   'P 1'
#
loop_
_entity.id
_entity.type
_entity.pdbx_description
1 polymer ?
#
loop_
_entity_poly.entity_id
_entity_poly.type
_entity_poly.pdbx_seq_one_letter_code
_entity_poly.pdbx_strand_id
1 'polypeptide(L)'
;ETIDIRIELNNDGSTDALSVSGTITCASPFVDIIDGYGTWATVNSGGSSMNGDDHFQISTPNETIPGTIAHLIVNVETEEGYVSNSILEVQIGTPTVNDPVGPDAYGYYIYDNEDIDYLLSPTYEWVEIDAREGGPGQHLSSLTDSGNNQDDVETISLPFTFRFYGEDYDQISISSN
;
A
#
# COMPACT_ATOMS: atom_id res chain seq x y z
N GLU A 1 -11.26 -3.26 12.13
CA GLU A 1 -10.93 -4.21 13.21
C GLU A 1 -9.82 -3.63 14.08
N THR A 2 -9.88 -3.87 15.42
CA THR A 2 -8.83 -3.42 16.35
C THR A 2 -7.93 -4.60 16.71
N ILE A 3 -6.62 -4.37 16.67
CA ILE A 3 -5.58 -5.40 16.85
C ILE A 3 -4.58 -4.93 17.90
N ASP A 4 -4.26 -5.81 18.85
CA ASP A 4 -3.19 -5.62 19.83
C ASP A 4 -1.83 -5.95 19.21
N ILE A 5 -0.89 -5.03 19.33
CA ILE A 5 0.49 -5.21 18.89
C ILE A 5 1.40 -5.38 20.11
N ARG A 6 1.95 -6.58 20.26
CA ARG A 6 2.90 -6.89 21.31
C ARG A 6 4.29 -7.05 20.69
N ILE A 7 5.26 -6.35 21.27
CA ILE A 7 6.63 -6.29 20.77
C ILE A 7 7.56 -6.89 21.82
N GLU A 8 8.39 -7.83 21.41
CA GLU A 8 9.50 -8.34 22.21
C GLU A 8 10.75 -7.51 21.93
N LEU A 9 11.35 -6.98 23.00
CA LEU A 9 12.64 -6.29 22.96
C LEU A 9 13.74 -7.21 23.46
N ASN A 10 14.87 -7.23 22.75
CA ASN A 10 16.09 -7.90 23.16
C ASN A 10 17.10 -6.85 23.65
N ASN A 11 17.74 -7.12 24.79
CA ASN A 11 18.82 -6.28 25.32
C ASN A 11 20.15 -7.00 25.14
N ASP A 12 20.86 -6.67 24.07
CA ASP A 12 22.21 -7.19 23.79
C ASP A 12 23.32 -6.44 24.53
N GLY A 13 22.94 -5.46 25.35
CA GLY A 13 23.86 -4.69 26.18
C GLY A 13 24.35 -5.45 27.43
N SER A 14 25.32 -4.86 28.12
CA SER A 14 25.91 -5.42 29.34
C SER A 14 25.23 -4.97 30.63
N THR A 15 24.20 -4.11 30.54
CA THR A 15 23.45 -3.61 31.69
C THR A 15 21.95 -3.76 31.46
N ASP A 16 21.19 -3.90 32.55
CA ASP A 16 19.74 -3.97 32.47
C ASP A 16 19.16 -2.63 31.97
N ALA A 17 18.17 -2.66 31.08
CA ALA A 17 17.40 -1.51 30.67
C ALA A 17 16.18 -1.37 31.57
N LEU A 18 16.09 -0.26 32.29
CA LEU A 18 15.04 0.00 33.29
C LEU A 18 13.97 0.90 32.74
N SER A 19 12.73 0.71 33.21
CA SER A 19 11.57 1.55 32.89
C SER A 19 11.44 1.84 31.39
N VAL A 20 11.57 0.78 30.60
CA VAL A 20 11.53 0.91 29.12
C VAL A 20 10.14 1.27 28.67
N SER A 21 10.03 2.33 27.88
CA SER A 21 8.80 2.77 27.23
C SER A 21 8.99 2.92 25.72
N GLY A 22 7.90 2.92 24.97
CA GLY A 22 7.97 3.13 23.54
C GLY A 22 6.71 3.74 22.96
N THR A 23 6.87 4.27 21.76
CA THR A 23 5.77 4.80 20.96
C THR A 23 5.80 4.19 19.57
N ILE A 24 4.62 4.02 18.97
CA ILE A 24 4.49 3.65 17.56
C ILE A 24 3.82 4.76 16.77
N THR A 25 4.24 4.91 15.52
CA THR A 25 3.59 5.77 14.52
C THR A 25 3.51 5.03 13.19
N CYS A 26 2.51 5.38 12.37
CA CYS A 26 2.33 4.82 11.04
C CYS A 26 1.94 5.93 10.06
N ALA A 27 2.53 5.92 8.86
CA ALA A 27 2.18 6.85 7.79
C ALA A 27 1.16 6.26 6.79
N SER A 28 0.80 4.98 6.93
CA SER A 28 -0.18 4.32 6.06
C SER A 28 -1.58 4.92 6.30
N PRO A 29 -2.31 5.28 5.24
CA PRO A 29 -3.69 5.74 5.37
C PRO A 29 -4.67 4.63 5.78
N PHE A 30 -4.21 3.38 5.78
CA PHE A 30 -5.00 2.20 6.12
C PHE A 30 -4.78 1.70 7.55
N VAL A 31 -4.08 2.47 8.38
CA VAL A 31 -3.81 2.13 9.78
C VAL A 31 -4.01 3.34 10.67
N ASP A 32 -4.93 3.22 11.60
CA ASP A 32 -5.12 4.19 12.69
C ASP A 32 -4.44 3.67 13.95
N ILE A 33 -3.65 4.51 14.59
CA ILE A 33 -3.07 4.23 15.91
C ILE A 33 -4.12 4.55 16.98
N ILE A 34 -4.64 3.53 17.66
CA ILE A 34 -5.62 3.66 18.74
C ILE A 34 -4.91 3.90 20.08
N ASP A 35 -3.88 3.07 20.36
CA ASP A 35 -2.96 3.28 21.48
C ASP A 35 -1.53 3.18 20.94
N GLY A 36 -0.86 4.30 20.91
CA GLY A 36 0.50 4.44 20.40
C GLY A 36 1.58 4.40 21.47
N TYR A 37 1.24 4.15 22.74
CA TYR A 37 2.19 4.08 23.85
C TYR A 37 2.20 2.68 24.47
N GLY A 38 3.36 2.20 24.88
CA GLY A 38 3.52 0.90 25.53
C GLY A 38 4.76 0.86 26.42
N THR A 39 4.77 -0.06 27.38
CA THR A 39 5.84 -0.18 28.35
C THR A 39 6.35 -1.60 28.50
N TRP A 40 7.64 -1.71 28.81
CA TRP A 40 8.33 -2.94 29.25
C TRP A 40 8.94 -2.62 30.60
N ALA A 41 8.66 -3.38 31.64
CA ALA A 41 9.12 -3.07 32.98
C ALA A 41 10.66 -2.98 33.05
N THR A 42 11.35 -4.08 32.79
CA THR A 42 12.81 -4.19 32.74
C THR A 42 13.18 -5.18 31.65
N VAL A 43 14.17 -4.85 30.83
CA VAL A 43 14.77 -5.78 29.87
C VAL A 43 16.18 -6.11 30.36
N ASN A 44 16.35 -7.28 30.97
CA ASN A 44 17.60 -7.68 31.56
C ASN A 44 18.73 -7.77 30.51
N SER A 45 19.96 -7.50 30.92
CA SER A 45 21.16 -7.70 30.09
C SER A 45 21.23 -9.10 29.52
N GLY A 46 21.37 -9.22 28.19
CA GLY A 46 21.38 -10.50 27.46
C GLY A 46 20.02 -11.22 27.44
N GLY A 47 18.93 -10.56 27.83
CA GLY A 47 17.59 -11.12 27.89
C GLY A 47 16.59 -10.42 26.98
N SER A 48 15.34 -10.87 27.03
CA SER A 48 14.23 -10.25 26.32
C SER A 48 13.04 -9.97 27.24
N SER A 49 12.17 -9.06 26.83
CA SER A 49 10.90 -8.73 27.50
C SER A 49 9.85 -8.32 26.49
N MET A 50 8.60 -8.69 26.75
CA MET A 50 7.44 -8.34 25.91
C MET A 50 6.56 -7.33 26.65
N ASN A 51 5.98 -6.35 25.92
CA ASN A 51 5.04 -5.37 26.45
C ASN A 51 3.62 -5.95 26.64
N GLY A 52 3.52 -7.11 27.34
CA GLY A 52 2.28 -7.87 27.43
C GLY A 52 1.13 -7.17 28.14
N ASP A 53 1.44 -6.40 29.18
CA ASP A 53 0.45 -5.72 30.05
C ASP A 53 0.08 -4.32 29.54
N ASP A 54 0.99 -3.65 28.82
CA ASP A 54 0.80 -2.30 28.27
C ASP A 54 1.26 -2.30 26.81
N HIS A 55 0.41 -2.85 25.96
CA HIS A 55 0.68 -3.09 24.54
C HIS A 55 0.07 -1.98 23.68
N PHE A 56 0.55 -1.87 22.45
CA PHE A 56 0.02 -0.94 21.47
C PHE A 56 -1.29 -1.47 20.87
N GLN A 57 -2.12 -0.55 20.36
CA GLN A 57 -3.34 -0.90 19.65
C GLN A 57 -3.44 -0.14 18.33
N ILE A 58 -3.75 -0.86 17.27
CA ILE A 58 -4.04 -0.30 15.95
C ILE A 58 -5.43 -0.71 15.48
N SER A 59 -6.00 0.06 14.56
CA SER A 59 -7.19 -0.37 13.83
C SER A 59 -6.99 -0.20 12.33
N THR A 60 -7.73 -0.98 11.56
CA THR A 60 -7.75 -0.90 10.11
C THR A 60 -9.18 -0.75 9.62
N PRO A 61 -9.47 0.14 8.64
CA PRO A 61 -10.73 0.18 7.93
C PRO A 61 -11.07 -1.18 7.30
N ASN A 62 -12.37 -1.48 7.17
CA ASN A 62 -12.80 -2.74 6.53
C ASN A 62 -12.43 -2.80 5.04
N GLU A 63 -12.26 -1.63 4.44
CA GLU A 63 -11.92 -1.43 3.02
C GLU A 63 -10.41 -1.56 2.75
N THR A 64 -9.61 -1.86 3.78
CA THR A 64 -8.17 -2.12 3.59
C THR A 64 -7.98 -3.40 2.80
N ILE A 65 -7.24 -3.30 1.70
CA ILE A 65 -6.96 -4.45 0.84
C ILE A 65 -6.13 -5.48 1.62
N PRO A 66 -6.59 -6.74 1.72
CA PRO A 66 -5.82 -7.80 2.36
C PRO A 66 -4.44 -7.97 1.73
N GLY A 67 -3.42 -8.20 2.56
CA GLY A 67 -2.03 -8.26 2.12
C GLY A 67 -1.30 -6.92 2.17
N THR A 68 -1.99 -5.81 2.46
CA THR A 68 -1.34 -4.50 2.67
C THR A 68 -0.27 -4.60 3.75
N ILE A 69 0.94 -4.12 3.46
CA ILE A 69 2.03 -4.04 4.44
C ILE A 69 2.03 -2.64 5.06
N ALA A 70 1.82 -2.58 6.36
CA ALA A 70 1.96 -1.37 7.15
C ALA A 70 3.34 -1.33 7.83
N HIS A 71 4.01 -0.18 7.74
CA HIS A 71 5.29 0.06 8.39
C HIS A 71 5.04 0.88 9.66
N LEU A 72 5.15 0.22 10.82
CA LEU A 72 5.08 0.88 12.12
C LEU A 72 6.49 1.34 12.51
N ILE A 73 6.67 2.63 12.75
CA ILE A 73 7.92 3.16 13.31
C ILE A 73 7.81 3.03 14.83
N VAL A 74 8.68 2.24 15.41
CA VAL A 74 8.76 1.97 16.85
C VAL A 74 9.91 2.77 17.42
N ASN A 75 9.63 3.68 18.34
CA ASN A 75 10.64 4.43 19.09
C ASN A 75 10.64 3.89 20.53
N VAL A 76 11.79 3.50 21.04
CA VAL A 76 11.97 2.95 22.38
C VAL A 76 12.92 3.85 23.17
N GLU A 77 12.58 4.12 24.43
CA GLU A 77 13.38 4.92 25.35
C GLU A 77 13.49 4.23 26.71
N THR A 78 14.67 4.34 27.34
CA THR A 78 14.92 3.86 28.72
C THR A 78 15.04 5.00 29.70
N GLU A 79 14.89 4.72 30.99
CA GLU A 79 15.08 5.71 32.07
C GLU A 79 16.45 6.38 32.03
N GLU A 80 17.49 5.65 31.59
CA GLU A 80 18.86 6.15 31.46
C GLU A 80 19.07 7.03 30.21
N GLY A 81 18.02 7.22 29.38
CA GLY A 81 18.04 8.06 28.18
C GLY A 81 18.61 7.37 26.93
N TYR A 82 18.69 6.05 26.91
CA TYR A 82 18.96 5.32 25.66
C TYR A 82 17.72 5.37 24.76
N VAL A 83 17.92 5.65 23.46
CA VAL A 83 16.85 5.72 22.46
C VAL A 83 17.18 4.79 21.30
N SER A 84 16.20 4.03 20.85
CA SER A 84 16.30 3.17 19.67
C SER A 84 15.07 3.31 18.78
N ASN A 85 15.28 3.26 17.47
CA ASN A 85 14.21 3.31 16.47
C ASN A 85 14.27 2.05 15.60
N SER A 86 13.11 1.46 15.34
CA SER A 86 12.98 0.28 14.49
C SER A 86 11.74 0.42 13.60
N ILE A 87 11.73 -0.27 12.48
CA ILE A 87 10.55 -0.41 11.63
C ILE A 87 10.03 -1.84 11.79
N LEU A 88 8.76 -1.95 12.15
CA LEU A 88 8.02 -3.20 12.19
C LEU A 88 7.08 -3.27 10.99
N GLU A 89 7.23 -4.31 10.17
CA GLU A 89 6.30 -4.58 9.07
C GLU A 89 5.15 -5.46 9.58
N VAL A 90 3.92 -4.98 9.39
CA VAL A 90 2.71 -5.69 9.76
C VAL A 90 1.87 -5.92 8.51
N GLN A 91 1.65 -7.18 8.15
CA GLN A 91 0.73 -7.52 7.06
C GLN A 91 -0.71 -7.50 7.58
N ILE A 92 -1.57 -6.76 6.88
CA ILE A 92 -2.99 -6.63 7.19
C ILE A 92 -3.76 -7.64 6.33
N GLY A 93 -4.40 -8.61 6.99
CA GLY A 93 -5.17 -9.64 6.31
C GLY A 93 -4.34 -10.61 5.47
N THR A 94 -5.02 -11.56 4.86
CA THR A 94 -4.42 -12.52 3.91
C THR A 94 -5.13 -12.38 2.58
N PRO A 95 -4.43 -12.01 1.49
CA PRO A 95 -5.04 -11.82 0.19
C PRO A 95 -5.58 -13.14 -0.37
N THR A 96 -6.68 -13.06 -1.08
CA THR A 96 -7.30 -14.16 -1.82
C THR A 96 -7.33 -13.83 -3.32
N VAL A 97 -7.81 -14.75 -4.13
CA VAL A 97 -7.96 -14.54 -5.59
C VAL A 97 -9.09 -13.57 -5.95
N ASN A 98 -9.94 -13.21 -4.98
CA ASN A 98 -11.07 -12.30 -5.15
C ASN A 98 -10.79 -10.89 -4.61
N ASP A 99 -9.55 -10.62 -4.19
CA ASP A 99 -9.15 -9.31 -3.70
C ASP A 99 -8.35 -8.55 -4.75
N PRO A 100 -8.35 -7.21 -4.76
CA PRO A 100 -7.52 -6.42 -5.67
C PRO A 100 -6.05 -6.85 -5.62
N VAL A 101 -5.41 -6.92 -6.78
CA VAL A 101 -4.01 -7.33 -6.91
C VAL A 101 -3.09 -6.13 -6.75
N GLY A 102 -2.17 -6.20 -5.81
CA GLY A 102 -1.18 -5.14 -5.54
C GLY A 102 -0.83 -5.00 -4.05
N PRO A 103 -0.09 -3.95 -3.68
CA PRO A 103 0.56 -3.05 -4.61
C PRO A 103 1.75 -3.70 -5.34
N ASP A 104 2.04 -3.23 -6.55
CA ASP A 104 3.33 -3.52 -7.16
C ASP A 104 4.46 -2.68 -6.51
N ALA A 105 5.68 -2.83 -6.99
CA ALA A 105 6.84 -2.11 -6.43
C ALA A 105 6.74 -0.57 -6.53
N TYR A 106 5.84 -0.05 -7.36
CA TYR A 106 5.58 1.39 -7.53
C TYR A 106 4.34 1.87 -6.78
N GLY A 107 3.50 0.97 -6.27
CA GLY A 107 2.28 1.26 -5.53
C GLY A 107 0.98 1.20 -6.34
N TYR A 108 1.00 0.61 -7.53
CA TYR A 108 -0.22 0.41 -8.33
C TYR A 108 -0.99 -0.84 -7.90
N TYR A 109 -2.30 -0.74 -8.00
CA TYR A 109 -3.25 -1.84 -7.77
C TYR A 109 -4.06 -2.11 -9.04
N ILE A 110 -4.48 -3.35 -9.20
CA ILE A 110 -5.42 -3.79 -10.23
C ILE A 110 -6.73 -4.17 -9.55
N TYR A 111 -7.82 -3.59 -10.00
CA TYR A 111 -9.18 -3.88 -9.57
C TYR A 111 -9.96 -4.52 -10.71
N ASP A 112 -10.90 -5.39 -10.38
CA ASP A 112 -11.86 -5.91 -11.34
C ASP A 112 -13.30 -5.48 -10.96
N ASN A 113 -14.29 -5.99 -11.68
CA ASN A 113 -15.68 -5.62 -11.48
C ASN A 113 -16.34 -6.26 -10.23
N GLU A 114 -15.65 -7.10 -9.50
CA GLU A 114 -16.09 -7.70 -8.24
C GLU A 114 -15.56 -6.91 -7.02
N ASP A 115 -14.56 -6.05 -7.22
CA ASP A 115 -13.89 -5.26 -6.17
C ASP A 115 -14.66 -4.00 -5.71
N ILE A 116 -15.97 -3.98 -5.85
CA ILE A 116 -16.82 -2.79 -5.64
C ILE A 116 -16.84 -2.27 -4.19
N ASP A 117 -16.49 -3.11 -3.23
CA ASP A 117 -16.53 -2.78 -1.80
C ASP A 117 -15.22 -2.13 -1.30
N TYR A 118 -14.20 -2.04 -2.15
CA TYR A 118 -12.93 -1.41 -1.79
C TYR A 118 -12.94 0.09 -2.05
N LEU A 119 -12.37 0.86 -1.10
CA LEU A 119 -12.40 2.34 -1.09
C LEU A 119 -11.87 2.98 -2.39
N LEU A 120 -10.86 2.39 -3.00
CA LEU A 120 -10.21 2.90 -4.20
C LEU A 120 -10.68 2.21 -5.48
N SER A 121 -11.70 1.36 -5.39
CA SER A 121 -12.28 0.71 -6.56
C SER A 121 -12.88 1.76 -7.51
N PRO A 122 -12.50 1.75 -8.79
CA PRO A 122 -13.03 2.70 -9.75
C PRO A 122 -14.51 2.43 -10.04
N THR A 123 -15.30 3.49 -10.12
CA THR A 123 -16.67 3.38 -10.59
C THR A 123 -16.66 3.25 -12.11
N TYR A 124 -17.30 2.21 -12.65
CA TYR A 124 -17.43 2.03 -14.09
C TYR A 124 -18.38 3.08 -14.67
N GLU A 125 -17.89 3.86 -15.63
CA GLU A 125 -18.67 4.78 -16.44
C GLU A 125 -18.40 4.53 -17.92
N TRP A 126 -19.45 4.18 -18.67
CA TRP A 126 -19.33 4.03 -20.11
C TRP A 126 -19.16 5.42 -20.77
N VAL A 127 -18.09 5.57 -21.53
CA VAL A 127 -17.88 6.75 -22.38
C VAL A 127 -17.99 6.31 -23.84
N GLU A 128 -19.06 6.75 -24.53
CA GLU A 128 -19.19 6.50 -25.95
C GLU A 128 -18.19 7.35 -26.73
N ILE A 129 -17.27 6.70 -27.45
CA ILE A 129 -16.26 7.36 -28.25
C ILE A 129 -16.49 7.19 -29.75
N ASP A 130 -17.34 6.25 -30.18
CA ASP A 130 -17.61 6.04 -31.60
C ASP A 130 -18.42 7.22 -32.19
N ALA A 131 -17.81 7.93 -33.15
CA ALA A 131 -18.47 9.06 -33.81
C ALA A 131 -19.76 8.66 -34.56
N ARG A 132 -19.93 7.38 -34.94
CA ARG A 132 -21.17 6.87 -35.59
C ARG A 132 -22.31 6.76 -34.59
N GLU A 133 -22.01 6.59 -33.32
CA GLU A 133 -22.97 6.52 -32.21
C GLU A 133 -23.09 7.86 -31.46
N GLY A 134 -22.47 8.93 -31.99
CA GLY A 134 -22.50 10.27 -31.42
C GLY A 134 -21.40 10.59 -30.45
N GLY A 135 -20.40 9.71 -30.28
CA GLY A 135 -19.21 9.92 -29.47
C GLY A 135 -18.25 10.95 -30.06
N PRO A 136 -17.38 11.57 -29.24
CA PRO A 136 -16.42 12.60 -29.69
C PRO A 136 -15.13 12.02 -30.29
N GLY A 137 -14.98 10.70 -30.39
CA GLY A 137 -13.76 10.05 -30.85
C GLY A 137 -13.43 10.35 -32.31
N GLN A 138 -12.17 10.21 -32.67
CA GLN A 138 -11.67 10.39 -34.03
C GLN A 138 -11.26 9.03 -34.62
N HIS A 139 -11.70 8.80 -35.84
CA HIS A 139 -11.33 7.60 -36.59
C HIS A 139 -9.88 7.70 -37.09
N LEU A 140 -9.05 6.72 -36.73
CA LEU A 140 -7.67 6.61 -37.23
C LEU A 140 -7.67 5.89 -38.59
N SER A 141 -7.72 6.66 -39.67
CA SER A 141 -7.88 6.10 -41.02
C SER A 141 -6.65 5.40 -41.58
N SER A 142 -5.50 5.62 -40.97
CA SER A 142 -4.23 4.94 -41.29
C SER A 142 -4.13 3.57 -40.62
N LEU A 143 -4.91 3.32 -39.55
CA LEU A 143 -4.94 2.04 -38.86
C LEU A 143 -5.89 1.09 -39.61
N THR A 144 -5.36 0.25 -40.47
CA THR A 144 -6.14 -0.69 -41.31
C THR A 144 -5.70 -2.12 -41.04
N ASP A 145 -6.63 -2.96 -40.60
CA ASP A 145 -6.37 -4.40 -40.51
C ASP A 145 -6.69 -5.06 -41.87
N SER A 146 -5.66 -5.46 -42.60
CA SER A 146 -5.80 -6.08 -43.91
C SER A 146 -5.96 -7.62 -43.85
N GLY A 147 -5.96 -8.19 -42.64
CA GLY A 147 -6.08 -9.65 -42.44
C GLY A 147 -4.88 -10.45 -42.92
N ASN A 148 -3.70 -9.85 -42.94
CA ASN A 148 -2.45 -10.46 -43.44
C ASN A 148 -1.58 -11.08 -42.33
N ASN A 149 -2.10 -11.25 -41.10
CA ASN A 149 -1.37 -11.65 -39.89
C ASN A 149 -0.27 -10.67 -39.45
N GLN A 150 -0.37 -9.42 -39.84
CA GLN A 150 0.48 -8.30 -39.38
C GLN A 150 -0.42 -7.20 -38.88
N ASP A 151 -0.12 -6.73 -37.68
CA ASP A 151 -0.88 -5.65 -37.07
C ASP A 151 -0.39 -4.29 -37.58
N ASP A 152 -1.33 -3.43 -37.94
CA ASP A 152 -1.02 -2.02 -38.17
C ASP A 152 -0.87 -1.32 -36.84
N VAL A 153 0.07 -0.37 -36.76
CA VAL A 153 0.32 0.45 -35.58
C VAL A 153 0.37 1.91 -35.97
N GLU A 154 -0.37 2.75 -35.25
CA GLU A 154 -0.28 4.20 -35.36
C GLU A 154 0.08 4.82 -34.02
N THR A 155 1.05 5.76 -34.02
CA THR A 155 1.40 6.54 -32.84
C THR A 155 0.83 7.93 -32.96
N ILE A 156 0.03 8.32 -31.97
CA ILE A 156 -0.63 9.63 -31.90
C ILE A 156 -0.16 10.42 -30.69
N SER A 157 -0.18 11.76 -30.81
CA SER A 157 0.08 12.64 -29.68
C SER A 157 -1.12 12.73 -28.76
N LEU A 158 -0.86 12.64 -27.46
CA LEU A 158 -1.86 12.89 -26.43
C LEU A 158 -2.08 14.40 -26.26
N PRO A 159 -3.30 14.87 -26.01
CA PRO A 159 -3.58 16.29 -25.71
C PRO A 159 -3.22 16.68 -24.26
N PHE A 160 -2.64 15.76 -23.49
CA PHE A 160 -2.20 15.93 -22.10
C PHE A 160 -0.95 15.09 -21.85
N THR A 161 -0.24 15.39 -20.78
CA THR A 161 0.85 14.53 -20.29
C THR A 161 0.25 13.39 -19.45
N PHE A 162 0.52 12.16 -19.84
CA PHE A 162 0.16 10.96 -19.07
C PHE A 162 1.37 10.48 -18.27
N ARG A 163 1.23 10.42 -16.95
CA ARG A 163 2.29 9.93 -16.06
C ARG A 163 2.05 8.48 -15.68
N PHE A 164 3.03 7.62 -15.96
CA PHE A 164 2.97 6.20 -15.63
C PHE A 164 4.34 5.69 -15.17
N TYR A 165 4.40 5.03 -14.02
CA TYR A 165 5.65 4.62 -13.35
C TYR A 165 6.67 5.76 -13.19
N GLY A 166 6.20 6.97 -12.91
CA GLY A 166 7.04 8.15 -12.71
C GLY A 166 7.56 8.82 -13.98
N GLU A 167 7.36 8.20 -15.14
CA GLU A 167 7.73 8.75 -16.45
C GLU A 167 6.54 9.49 -17.09
N ASP A 168 6.83 10.55 -17.82
CA ASP A 168 5.85 11.37 -18.51
C ASP A 168 5.79 11.00 -19.99
N TYR A 169 4.57 10.74 -20.48
CA TYR A 169 4.29 10.38 -21.87
C TYR A 169 3.38 11.41 -22.52
N ASP A 170 3.71 11.81 -23.74
CA ASP A 170 2.91 12.70 -24.59
C ASP A 170 2.38 12.03 -25.86
N GLN A 171 2.65 10.73 -26.01
CA GLN A 171 2.23 9.90 -27.15
C GLN A 171 1.73 8.54 -26.69
N ILE A 172 0.89 7.93 -27.51
CA ILE A 172 0.43 6.54 -27.37
C ILE A 172 0.45 5.84 -28.72
N SER A 173 0.87 4.58 -28.72
CA SER A 173 0.79 3.70 -29.89
C SER A 173 -0.46 2.83 -29.79
N ILE A 174 -1.22 2.77 -30.87
CA ILE A 174 -2.47 2.01 -30.99
C ILE A 174 -2.28 0.96 -32.08
N SER A 175 -2.63 -0.29 -31.78
CA SER A 175 -2.58 -1.43 -32.72
C SER A 175 -3.97 -1.80 -33.20
N SER A 176 -4.06 -2.36 -34.39
CA SER A 176 -5.30 -2.92 -34.95
C SER A 176 -5.74 -4.24 -34.27
N ASN A 177 -4.89 -4.87 -33.46
CA ASN A 177 -5.15 -6.11 -32.75
C ASN A 177 -5.19 -5.92 -31.25
#